data_3960f032fab763badf71a5df25dd56c5
#
_entry.id   3960f032fab763badf71a5df25dd56c5
#
_cell.length_a   1.000
_cell.length_b   1.000
_cell.length_c   1.000
_cell.angle_alpha   90.00
_cell.angle_beta   90.00
_cell.angle_gamma   90.00
#
_symmetry.space_group_name_H-M   'P 1'
#
loop_
_entity.id
_entity.type
_entity.pdbx_description
1 polymer ?
#
loop_
_entity_poly.entity_id
_entity_poly.type
_entity_poly.pdbx_seq_one_letter_code
_entity_poly.pdbx_strand_id
1 'polypeptide(L)'
;KQKSKSFGTLNLVDLAGSEGMKKTGATGDNAKEGIKINLSLTKLALVVKCLAEGASHIPFRESKLTMMLQKGLAGKSLLHIILALSNSKLQVQEGTACLRFGQSCLSMTVNASANAMEKEQQEMRSVIKEQIQEINTLQDENEQLRRELEEEKARKASVAADDIPDFLIAQHIALN
;
A
#
# COMPACT_ATOMS: atom_id res chain seq x y z
N LYS A 1 -11.71 24.56 17.40
CA LYS A 1 -11.64 24.25 15.94
C LYS A 1 -10.51 23.25 15.75
N GLN A 2 -10.83 21.98 15.57
CA GLN A 2 -9.86 20.93 15.24
C GLN A 2 -9.38 21.19 13.81
N LYS A 3 -8.09 21.49 13.64
CA LYS A 3 -7.46 21.57 12.32
C LYS A 3 -7.39 20.14 11.77
N SER A 4 -8.16 19.83 10.73
CA SER A 4 -8.01 18.58 9.99
C SER A 4 -6.63 18.57 9.33
N LYS A 5 -5.80 17.59 9.66
CA LYS A 5 -4.52 17.35 8.98
C LYS A 5 -4.84 16.63 7.66
N SER A 6 -4.53 17.25 6.53
CA SER A 6 -4.55 16.60 5.23
C SER A 6 -3.16 16.03 4.94
N PHE A 7 -3.11 14.80 4.47
CA PHE A 7 -1.87 14.14 4.03
C PHE A 7 -1.91 14.03 2.51
N GLY A 8 -0.80 14.40 1.86
CA GLY A 8 -0.60 14.21 0.42
C GLY A 8 0.52 13.22 0.19
N THR A 9 0.41 12.43 -0.89
CA THR A 9 1.49 11.56 -1.35
C THR A 9 2.02 12.08 -2.67
N LEU A 10 3.31 12.30 -2.76
CA LEU A 10 4.02 12.62 -4.00
C LEU A 10 4.82 11.40 -4.46
N ASN A 11 4.53 10.91 -5.65
CA ASN A 11 5.29 9.85 -6.29
C ASN A 11 6.14 10.45 -7.41
N LEU A 12 7.47 10.32 -7.29
CA LEU A 12 8.42 10.69 -8.33
C LEU A 12 8.87 9.41 -9.03
N VAL A 13 8.69 9.35 -10.35
CA VAL A 13 8.98 8.15 -11.14
C VAL A 13 9.92 8.53 -12.26
N ASP A 14 11.08 7.87 -12.30
CA ASP A 14 12.03 7.93 -13.40
C ASP A 14 11.96 6.60 -14.18
N LEU A 15 11.73 6.71 -15.50
CA LEU A 15 11.58 5.56 -16.38
C LEU A 15 12.83 5.35 -17.21
N ALA A 16 13.14 4.11 -17.51
CA ALA A 16 14.20 3.79 -18.46
C ALA A 16 13.90 4.41 -19.85
N GLY A 17 14.93 4.65 -20.64
CA GLY A 17 14.79 5.18 -21.98
C GLY A 17 13.98 4.28 -22.91
N SER A 18 13.25 4.88 -23.84
CA SER A 18 12.39 4.20 -24.83
C SER A 18 13.13 3.90 -26.14
N GLU A 19 14.44 4.15 -26.18
CA GLU A 19 15.27 3.90 -27.37
C GLU A 19 15.33 2.43 -27.75
N GLY A 20 15.32 2.16 -29.05
CA GLY A 20 15.38 0.81 -29.58
C GLY A 20 16.72 0.13 -29.33
N MET A 21 16.70 -1.14 -28.91
CA MET A 21 17.89 -1.96 -28.64
C MET A 21 18.92 -2.02 -29.78
N LYS A 22 18.50 -1.84 -31.02
CA LYS A 22 19.40 -1.81 -32.18
C LYS A 22 20.47 -0.72 -32.07
N LYS A 23 20.23 0.32 -31.26
CA LYS A 23 21.17 1.44 -31.07
C LYS A 23 22.12 1.22 -29.87
N THR A 24 21.75 0.38 -28.91
CA THR A 24 22.58 0.15 -27.71
C THR A 24 23.69 -0.89 -27.93
N GLY A 25 23.64 -1.66 -29.02
CA GLY A 25 24.63 -2.71 -29.29
C GLY A 25 24.66 -3.84 -28.23
N ALA A 26 23.65 -3.91 -27.36
CA ALA A 26 23.60 -4.86 -26.27
C ALA A 26 23.50 -6.31 -26.78
N THR A 27 24.30 -7.19 -26.18
CA THR A 27 24.33 -8.63 -26.48
C THR A 27 24.14 -9.45 -25.21
N GLY A 28 23.79 -10.72 -25.34
CA GLY A 28 23.67 -11.64 -24.22
C GLY A 28 22.55 -11.26 -23.23
N ASP A 29 22.85 -11.25 -21.95
CA ASP A 29 21.84 -10.98 -20.89
C ASP A 29 21.40 -9.53 -20.86
N ASN A 30 22.26 -8.59 -21.21
CA ASN A 30 21.90 -7.16 -21.35
C ASN A 30 20.84 -6.96 -22.46
N ALA A 31 20.92 -7.75 -23.53
CA ALA A 31 19.91 -7.72 -24.58
C ALA A 31 18.55 -8.23 -24.08
N LYS A 32 18.53 -9.30 -23.29
CA LYS A 32 17.29 -9.82 -22.69
C LYS A 32 16.66 -8.85 -21.71
N GLU A 33 17.48 -8.13 -20.92
CA GLU A 33 17.02 -7.10 -20.02
C GLU A 33 16.41 -5.91 -20.77
N GLY A 34 17.08 -5.40 -21.78
CA GLY A 34 16.58 -4.34 -22.65
C GLY A 34 15.24 -4.68 -23.31
N ILE A 35 15.04 -5.94 -23.73
CA ILE A 35 13.74 -6.42 -24.26
C ILE A 35 12.65 -6.29 -23.21
N LYS A 36 12.91 -6.71 -21.96
CA LYS A 36 11.93 -6.62 -20.87
C LYS A 36 11.58 -5.18 -20.52
N ILE A 37 12.57 -4.29 -20.52
CA ILE A 37 12.38 -2.86 -20.28
C ILE A 37 11.47 -2.27 -21.37
N ASN A 38 11.80 -2.46 -22.64
CA ASN A 38 11.00 -1.94 -23.75
C ASN A 38 9.59 -2.55 -23.80
N LEU A 39 9.44 -3.81 -23.44
CA LEU A 39 8.12 -4.44 -23.32
C LEU A 39 7.28 -3.74 -22.25
N SER A 40 7.87 -3.43 -21.09
CA SER A 40 7.18 -2.72 -20.01
C SER A 40 6.71 -1.33 -20.44
N LEU A 41 7.54 -0.57 -21.16
CA LEU A 41 7.19 0.74 -21.73
C LEU A 41 6.10 0.63 -22.82
N THR A 42 6.15 -0.43 -23.65
CA THR A 42 5.09 -0.71 -24.64
C THR A 42 3.76 -0.97 -23.95
N LYS A 43 3.76 -1.74 -22.83
CA LYS A 43 2.54 -1.97 -22.03
C LYS A 43 2.04 -0.71 -21.36
N LEU A 44 2.93 0.19 -20.94
CA LEU A 44 2.55 1.50 -20.42
C LEU A 44 1.87 2.34 -21.52
N ALA A 45 2.42 2.37 -22.73
CA ALA A 45 1.80 3.09 -23.86
C ALA A 45 0.42 2.54 -24.20
N LEU A 46 0.22 1.21 -24.13
CA LEU A 46 -1.08 0.58 -24.32
C LEU A 46 -2.08 1.01 -23.23
N VAL A 47 -1.69 1.01 -21.96
CA VAL A 47 -2.52 1.46 -20.84
C VAL A 47 -2.95 2.92 -21.04
N VAL A 48 -2.00 3.81 -21.38
CA VAL A 48 -2.26 5.23 -21.63
C VAL A 48 -3.24 5.39 -22.80
N LYS A 49 -3.05 4.64 -23.89
CA LYS A 49 -3.95 4.65 -25.05
C LYS A 49 -5.37 4.22 -24.64
N CYS A 50 -5.52 3.12 -23.93
CA CYS A 50 -6.82 2.64 -23.44
C CYS A 50 -7.51 3.66 -22.52
N LEU A 51 -6.75 4.35 -21.67
CA LEU A 51 -7.28 5.42 -20.81
C LEU A 51 -7.74 6.62 -21.62
N ALA A 52 -6.97 7.03 -22.64
CA ALA A 52 -7.31 8.14 -23.52
C ALA A 52 -8.58 7.86 -24.36
N GLU A 53 -8.77 6.62 -24.76
CA GLU A 53 -9.91 6.15 -25.54
C GLU A 53 -11.15 5.82 -24.68
N GLY A 54 -11.04 5.88 -23.36
CA GLY A 54 -12.13 5.52 -22.44
C GLY A 54 -12.52 4.05 -22.50
N ALA A 55 -11.56 3.15 -22.78
CA ALA A 55 -11.82 1.74 -22.92
C ALA A 55 -12.40 1.13 -21.63
N SER A 56 -13.35 0.20 -21.78
CA SER A 56 -14.01 -0.47 -20.65
C SER A 56 -13.07 -1.33 -19.81
N HIS A 57 -11.98 -1.81 -20.43
CA HIS A 57 -10.95 -2.58 -19.75
C HIS A 57 -9.57 -1.96 -19.97
N ILE A 58 -8.88 -1.65 -18.89
CA ILE A 58 -7.53 -1.10 -18.90
C ILE A 58 -6.54 -2.16 -18.42
N PRO A 59 -5.56 -2.58 -19.26
CA PRO A 59 -4.71 -3.73 -18.98
C PRO A 59 -3.54 -3.41 -18.04
N PHE A 60 -3.81 -2.91 -16.84
CA PHE A 60 -2.77 -2.57 -15.85
C PHE A 60 -1.91 -3.77 -15.41
N ARG A 61 -2.46 -4.99 -15.48
CA ARG A 61 -1.78 -6.19 -14.98
C ARG A 61 -0.79 -6.81 -15.96
N GLU A 62 -0.63 -6.24 -17.15
CA GLU A 62 0.26 -6.80 -18.17
C GLU A 62 1.75 -6.50 -17.93
N SER A 63 2.09 -5.58 -17.03
CA SER A 63 3.47 -5.38 -16.57
C SER A 63 3.52 -4.95 -15.12
N LYS A 64 4.64 -5.23 -14.45
CA LYS A 64 4.86 -4.72 -13.08
C LYS A 64 4.86 -3.20 -13.03
N LEU A 65 5.41 -2.55 -14.06
CA LEU A 65 5.43 -1.10 -14.19
C LEU A 65 4.00 -0.52 -14.20
N THR A 66 3.14 -1.04 -15.07
CA THR A 66 1.75 -0.57 -15.17
C THR A 66 0.94 -0.84 -13.91
N MET A 67 1.19 -1.96 -13.22
CA MET A 67 0.59 -2.24 -11.91
C MET A 67 1.00 -1.21 -10.85
N MET A 68 2.29 -0.86 -10.78
CA MET A 68 2.80 0.14 -9.83
C MET A 68 2.23 1.54 -10.12
N LEU A 69 2.10 1.91 -11.39
CA LEU A 69 1.61 3.21 -11.82
C LEU A 69 0.07 3.31 -11.81
N GLN A 70 -0.64 2.21 -11.59
CA GLN A 70 -2.10 2.15 -11.67
C GLN A 70 -2.79 3.24 -10.84
N LYS A 71 -2.37 3.45 -9.59
CA LYS A 71 -2.96 4.47 -8.70
C LYS A 71 -2.84 5.88 -9.27
N GLY A 72 -1.69 6.20 -9.87
CA GLY A 72 -1.44 7.50 -10.50
C GLY A 72 -2.21 7.69 -11.80
N LEU A 73 -2.26 6.65 -12.64
CA LEU A 73 -2.86 6.71 -13.99
C LEU A 73 -4.40 6.57 -13.97
N ALA A 74 -4.96 5.89 -12.96
CA ALA A 74 -6.39 5.60 -12.90
C ALA A 74 -7.29 6.80 -12.52
N GLY A 75 -6.78 8.04 -12.62
CA GLY A 75 -7.59 9.25 -12.47
C GLY A 75 -7.84 9.72 -11.05
N LYS A 76 -7.20 9.11 -10.04
CA LYS A 76 -7.34 9.48 -8.62
C LYS A 76 -6.24 10.44 -8.12
N SER A 77 -5.30 10.84 -8.99
CA SER A 77 -4.14 11.66 -8.65
C SER A 77 -3.92 12.74 -9.69
N LEU A 78 -3.34 13.86 -9.29
CA LEU A 78 -2.78 14.82 -10.24
C LEU A 78 -1.54 14.19 -10.88
N LEU A 79 -1.52 14.10 -12.21
CA LEU A 79 -0.44 13.47 -12.97
C LEU A 79 0.29 14.51 -13.81
N HIS A 80 1.60 14.59 -13.64
CA HIS A 80 2.49 15.35 -14.52
C HIS A 80 3.42 14.40 -15.25
N ILE A 81 3.52 14.51 -16.55
CA ILE A 81 4.40 13.69 -17.39
C ILE A 81 5.40 14.62 -18.08
N ILE A 82 6.67 14.33 -17.87
CA ILE A 82 7.79 15.05 -18.47
C ILE A 82 8.36 14.19 -19.60
N LEU A 83 8.35 14.73 -20.81
CA LEU A 83 8.90 14.08 -22.00
C LEU A 83 10.24 14.70 -22.34
N ALA A 84 11.31 13.90 -22.26
CA ALA A 84 12.64 14.32 -22.69
C ALA A 84 12.84 13.99 -24.18
N LEU A 85 13.14 15.00 -24.96
CA LEU A 85 13.32 14.89 -26.41
C LEU A 85 14.74 15.27 -26.80
N SER A 86 15.33 14.50 -27.71
CA SER A 86 16.62 14.84 -28.33
C SER A 86 16.39 15.74 -29.54
N ASN A 87 17.27 16.74 -29.73
CA ASN A 87 17.29 17.58 -30.91
C ASN A 87 18.08 16.98 -32.08
N SER A 88 18.61 15.73 -31.93
CA SER A 88 19.38 15.06 -32.96
C SER A 88 18.49 14.58 -34.10
N LYS A 89 18.91 14.90 -35.35
CA LYS A 89 18.27 14.42 -36.57
C LYS A 89 18.23 12.89 -36.65
N LEU A 90 19.15 12.19 -36.00
CA LEU A 90 19.23 10.74 -35.97
C LEU A 90 18.14 10.11 -35.08
N GLN A 91 17.48 10.92 -34.24
CA GLN A 91 16.48 10.45 -33.27
C GLN A 91 15.06 10.97 -33.54
N VAL A 92 14.80 11.47 -34.76
CA VAL A 92 13.50 12.02 -35.15
C VAL A 92 12.37 10.99 -34.96
N GLN A 93 12.60 9.72 -35.30
CA GLN A 93 11.59 8.68 -35.17
C GLN A 93 11.20 8.44 -33.70
N GLU A 94 12.18 8.38 -32.81
CA GLU A 94 11.93 8.22 -31.37
C GLU A 94 11.27 9.46 -30.78
N GLY A 95 11.74 10.65 -31.17
CA GLY A 95 11.10 11.91 -30.79
C GLY A 95 9.63 11.98 -31.20
N THR A 96 9.33 11.54 -32.44
CA THR A 96 7.94 11.46 -32.94
C THR A 96 7.11 10.46 -32.13
N ALA A 97 7.65 9.30 -31.79
CA ALA A 97 6.95 8.31 -30.97
C ALA A 97 6.67 8.84 -29.55
N CYS A 98 7.67 9.54 -28.97
CA CYS A 98 7.53 10.17 -27.66
C CYS A 98 6.46 11.26 -27.67
N LEU A 99 6.39 12.10 -28.71
CA LEU A 99 5.35 13.13 -28.86
C LEU A 99 3.94 12.51 -29.01
N ARG A 100 3.81 11.43 -29.78
CA ARG A 100 2.54 10.70 -29.91
C ARG A 100 2.08 10.11 -28.57
N PHE A 101 2.99 9.57 -27.80
CA PHE A 101 2.72 9.12 -26.43
C PHE A 101 2.23 10.29 -25.56
N GLY A 102 2.91 11.45 -25.61
CA GLY A 102 2.50 12.67 -24.90
C GLY A 102 1.11 13.14 -25.31
N GLN A 103 0.78 13.08 -26.59
CA GLN A 103 -0.56 13.43 -27.09
C GLN A 103 -1.63 12.50 -26.52
N SER A 104 -1.35 11.19 -26.43
CA SER A 104 -2.27 10.25 -25.78
C SER A 104 -2.42 10.56 -24.27
N CYS A 105 -1.33 10.96 -23.61
CA CYS A 105 -1.38 11.37 -22.20
C CYS A 105 -2.26 12.62 -22.00
N LEU A 106 -2.21 13.60 -22.88
CA LEU A 106 -3.06 14.79 -22.82
C LEU A 106 -4.56 14.48 -23.01
N SER A 107 -4.86 13.42 -23.76
CA SER A 107 -6.23 13.00 -24.02
C SER A 107 -6.83 12.19 -22.85
N MET A 108 -6.02 11.78 -21.86
CA MET A 108 -6.54 11.11 -20.68
C MET A 108 -7.33 12.08 -19.81
N THR A 109 -8.57 11.73 -19.50
CA THR A 109 -9.37 12.49 -18.53
C THR A 109 -8.99 12.05 -17.13
N VAL A 110 -8.11 12.81 -16.46
CA VAL A 110 -7.76 12.61 -15.06
C VAL A 110 -8.72 13.41 -14.20
N ASN A 111 -9.77 12.77 -13.72
CA ASN A 111 -10.65 13.36 -12.72
C ASN A 111 -10.00 13.25 -11.34
N ALA A 112 -9.04 14.11 -11.06
CA ALA A 112 -8.49 14.29 -9.72
C ALA A 112 -9.56 15.00 -8.86
N SER A 113 -10.64 14.28 -8.50
CA SER A 113 -11.59 14.82 -7.57
C SER A 113 -11.00 14.69 -6.15
N ALA A 114 -10.88 15.81 -5.46
CA ALA A 114 -10.54 15.85 -4.02
C ALA A 114 -11.46 14.90 -3.21
N ASN A 115 -12.70 14.72 -3.69
CA ASN A 115 -13.71 13.84 -3.10
C ASN A 115 -13.35 12.35 -3.11
N ALA A 116 -12.54 11.86 -4.07
CA ALA A 116 -12.13 10.44 -4.09
C ALA A 116 -11.10 10.12 -3.00
N MET A 117 -10.20 11.05 -2.72
CA MET A 117 -9.23 10.92 -1.62
C MET A 117 -9.91 11.06 -0.26
N GLU A 118 -10.89 11.96 -0.13
CA GLU A 118 -11.67 12.11 1.11
C GLU A 118 -12.48 10.85 1.41
N LYS A 119 -13.10 10.22 0.39
CA LYS A 119 -13.86 8.99 0.55
C LYS A 119 -12.98 7.82 0.99
N GLU A 120 -11.82 7.62 0.37
CA GLU A 120 -10.86 6.57 0.76
C GLU A 120 -10.31 6.80 2.19
N GLN A 121 -10.05 8.07 2.55
CA GLN A 121 -9.66 8.42 3.92
C GLN A 121 -10.79 8.21 4.93
N GLN A 122 -12.02 8.46 4.54
CA GLN A 122 -13.19 8.30 5.40
C GLN A 122 -13.49 6.81 5.63
N GLU A 123 -13.37 5.97 4.58
CA GLU A 123 -13.47 4.51 4.69
C GLU A 123 -12.36 3.94 5.59
N MET A 124 -11.12 4.38 5.43
CA MET A 124 -10.01 3.94 6.29
C MET A 124 -10.18 4.39 7.74
N ARG A 125 -10.69 5.59 7.98
CA ARG A 125 -11.00 6.07 9.34
C ARG A 125 -12.12 5.26 10.01
N SER A 126 -13.13 4.82 9.25
CA SER A 126 -14.20 3.96 9.80
C SER A 126 -13.67 2.61 10.24
N VAL A 127 -12.82 1.97 9.40
CA VAL A 127 -12.17 0.69 9.75
C VAL A 127 -11.28 0.82 10.98
N ILE A 128 -10.46 1.88 11.05
CA ILE A 128 -9.61 2.14 12.23
C ILE A 128 -10.48 2.33 13.49
N LYS A 129 -11.58 3.03 13.37
CA LYS A 129 -12.50 3.26 14.50
C LYS A 129 -13.11 1.96 15.00
N GLU A 130 -13.55 1.08 14.09
CA GLU A 130 -14.06 -0.25 14.43
C GLU A 130 -13.01 -1.11 15.14
N GLN A 131 -11.79 -1.13 14.61
CA GLN A 131 -10.67 -1.88 15.24
C GLN A 131 -10.32 -1.34 16.63
N ILE A 132 -10.35 -0.02 16.83
CA ILE A 132 -10.13 0.59 18.15
C ILE A 132 -11.24 0.15 19.13
N GLN A 133 -12.49 0.12 18.68
CA GLN A 133 -13.58 -0.36 19.54
C GLN A 133 -13.40 -1.83 19.92
N GLU A 134 -13.03 -2.67 18.98
CA GLU A 134 -12.75 -4.09 19.22
C GLU A 134 -11.58 -4.29 20.21
N ILE A 135 -10.50 -3.54 20.04
CA ILE A 135 -9.36 -3.56 20.97
C ILE A 135 -9.81 -3.16 22.39
N ASN A 136 -10.61 -2.11 22.54
CA ASN A 136 -11.09 -1.68 23.85
C ASN A 136 -11.97 -2.77 24.51
N THR A 137 -12.87 -3.39 23.73
CA THR A 137 -13.69 -4.48 24.24
C THR A 137 -12.86 -5.66 24.72
N LEU A 138 -11.86 -6.07 23.92
CA LEU A 138 -10.95 -7.16 24.28
C LEU A 138 -10.08 -6.81 25.50
N GLN A 139 -9.72 -5.54 25.68
CA GLN A 139 -8.99 -5.08 26.87
C GLN A 139 -9.87 -5.18 28.12
N ASP A 140 -11.11 -4.74 28.05
CA ASP A 140 -12.08 -4.84 29.15
C ASP A 140 -12.34 -6.31 29.55
N GLU A 141 -12.54 -7.18 28.57
CA GLU A 141 -12.69 -8.63 28.80
C GLU A 141 -11.43 -9.25 29.44
N ASN A 142 -10.25 -8.88 29.00
CA ASN A 142 -9.00 -9.33 29.57
C ASN A 142 -8.84 -8.87 31.02
N GLU A 143 -9.24 -7.64 31.33
CA GLU A 143 -9.20 -7.14 32.70
C GLU A 143 -10.19 -7.87 33.60
N GLN A 144 -11.37 -8.17 33.10
CA GLN A 144 -12.37 -8.95 33.81
C GLN A 144 -11.87 -10.39 34.10
N LEU A 145 -11.34 -11.07 33.08
CA LEU A 145 -10.77 -12.42 33.23
C LEU A 145 -9.60 -12.46 34.22
N ARG A 146 -8.79 -11.42 34.26
CA ARG A 146 -7.71 -11.30 35.24
C ARG A 146 -8.24 -11.18 36.67
N ARG A 147 -9.30 -10.39 36.88
CA ARG A 147 -9.96 -10.28 38.20
C ARG A 147 -10.56 -11.61 38.65
N GLU A 148 -11.27 -12.29 37.75
CA GLU A 148 -11.85 -13.61 38.02
C GLU A 148 -10.76 -14.65 38.37
N LEU A 149 -9.64 -14.63 37.65
CA LEU A 149 -8.49 -15.50 37.92
C LEU A 149 -7.87 -15.23 39.29
N GLU A 150 -7.72 -13.97 39.69
CA GLU A 150 -7.19 -13.61 41.02
C GLU A 150 -8.16 -13.99 42.13
N GLU A 151 -9.45 -13.82 41.95
CA GLU A 151 -10.48 -14.27 42.89
C GLU A 151 -10.48 -15.81 43.04
N GLU A 152 -10.34 -16.54 41.93
CA GLU A 152 -10.25 -18.00 41.97
C GLU A 152 -8.97 -18.50 42.68
N LYS A 153 -7.83 -17.83 42.44
CA LYS A 153 -6.57 -18.12 43.16
C LYS A 153 -6.70 -17.87 44.66
N ALA A 154 -7.33 -16.72 45.03
CA ALA A 154 -7.57 -16.41 46.44
C ALA A 154 -8.50 -17.44 47.11
N ARG A 155 -9.57 -17.88 46.40
CA ARG A 155 -10.46 -18.95 46.91
C ARG A 155 -9.73 -20.27 47.09
N LYS A 156 -8.89 -20.68 46.13
CA LYS A 156 -8.09 -21.90 46.26
C LYS A 156 -7.08 -21.82 47.38
N ALA A 157 -6.48 -20.64 47.60
CA ALA A 157 -5.55 -20.43 48.73
C ALA A 157 -6.27 -20.50 50.09
N SER A 158 -7.50 -19.96 50.20
CA SER A 158 -8.26 -20.08 51.46
C SER A 158 -8.68 -21.51 51.77
N VAL A 159 -9.14 -22.26 50.77
CA VAL A 159 -9.49 -23.68 50.91
C VAL A 159 -8.26 -24.50 51.33
N ALA A 160 -7.09 -24.22 50.75
CA ALA A 160 -5.83 -24.90 51.13
C ALA A 160 -5.36 -24.53 52.54
N ALA A 161 -5.73 -23.36 53.07
CA ALA A 161 -5.42 -22.95 54.43
C ALA A 161 -6.35 -23.62 55.48
N ASP A 162 -7.63 -23.87 55.11
CA ASP A 162 -8.61 -24.54 55.97
C ASP A 162 -8.39 -26.07 56.04
N ASP A 163 -7.65 -26.66 55.08
CA ASP A 163 -7.30 -28.08 55.03
C ASP A 163 -6.03 -28.45 55.82
N ILE A 164 -5.40 -27.49 56.49
CA ILE A 164 -4.26 -27.79 57.38
C ILE A 164 -4.83 -28.40 58.70
N PRO A 165 -4.61 -29.68 58.96
CA PRO A 165 -5.10 -30.31 60.18
C PRO A 165 -4.54 -29.59 61.42
N ASP A 166 -5.40 -29.28 62.40
CA ASP A 166 -5.05 -28.63 63.68
C ASP A 166 -3.85 -29.29 64.41
N PHE A 167 -3.62 -30.57 64.14
CA PHE A 167 -2.48 -31.34 64.60
C PHE A 167 -1.12 -30.78 64.17
N LEU A 168 -0.99 -30.24 62.92
CA LEU A 168 0.27 -29.68 62.43
C LEU A 168 0.55 -28.28 63.00
N ILE A 169 -0.51 -27.52 63.32
CA ILE A 169 -0.37 -26.23 64.00
C ILE A 169 0.14 -26.40 65.44
N ALA A 170 -0.41 -27.39 66.14
CA ALA A 170 0.03 -27.72 67.52
C ALA A 170 1.50 -28.18 67.57
N GLN A 171 1.98 -28.88 66.55
CA GLN A 171 3.37 -29.36 66.52
C GLN A 171 4.40 -28.21 66.28
N HIS A 172 3.98 -27.15 65.56
CA HIS A 172 4.85 -26.00 65.31
C HIS A 172 4.94 -25.02 66.50
N ILE A 173 3.90 -24.99 67.35
CA ILE A 173 3.90 -24.20 68.59
C ILE A 173 4.69 -24.89 69.72
N ALA A 174 4.82 -26.22 69.70
CA ALA A 174 5.53 -26.96 70.70
C ALA A 174 7.07 -27.03 70.52
N LEU A 175 7.58 -26.50 69.38
CA LEU A 175 8.99 -26.46 68.98
C LEU A 175 9.68 -25.12 69.10
N ASN A 176 8.94 -24.05 69.50
CA ASN A 176 9.46 -22.74 69.88
C ASN A 176 9.24 -22.47 71.37
#